data_b1f06684862ccd48683eb9ef825327b1
#
_entry.id   b1f06684862ccd48683eb9ef825327b1
#
_cell.length_a   1.000
_cell.length_b   1.000
_cell.length_c   1.000
_cell.angle_alpha   90.00
_cell.angle_beta   90.00
_cell.angle_gamma   90.00
#
_symmetry.space_group_name_H-M   'P 1'
#
loop_
_entity.id
_entity.type
_entity.pdbx_description
1 polymer ?
#
loop_
_entity_poly.entity_id
_entity_poly.type
_entity_poly.pdbx_seq_one_letter_code
_entity_poly.pdbx_strand_id
1 'polypeptide(L)'
;MDEGAKLVAGGPGKPEGFDKGYFVKPTVFADVNNNMEIARTEIFGPVLSVMPFETEEEAIKIANDTPYGLTNYIQTLDKEKVKRVARKLRSGMVDVNGAGIAAVSYTHLTLPTILLV
;
A
#
# COMPACT_ATOMS: atom_id res chain seq x y z
N MET A 1 -10.81 5.96 12.62
CA MET A 1 -10.39 7.15 13.41
C MET A 1 -10.26 6.81 14.90
N ASP A 2 -11.04 5.88 15.40
CA ASP A 2 -11.00 5.49 16.82
C ASP A 2 -9.70 4.82 17.25
N GLU A 3 -8.93 4.29 16.29
CA GLU A 3 -7.60 3.67 16.50
C GLU A 3 -6.44 4.68 16.47
N GLY A 4 -6.70 5.98 16.22
CA GLY A 4 -5.70 7.03 16.24
C GLY A 4 -5.18 7.51 14.88
N ALA A 5 -5.62 6.91 13.77
CA ALA A 5 -5.28 7.40 12.43
C ALA A 5 -5.82 8.82 12.20
N LYS A 6 -5.01 9.68 11.62
CA LYS A 6 -5.36 11.09 11.34
C LYS A 6 -5.93 11.23 9.94
N LEU A 7 -7.18 11.66 9.83
CA LEU A 7 -7.78 12.02 8.53
C LEU A 7 -7.13 13.31 7.99
N VAL A 8 -6.49 13.23 6.84
CA VAL A 8 -5.82 14.36 6.18
C VAL A 8 -6.64 14.91 5.03
N ALA A 9 -7.31 14.05 4.28
CA ALA A 9 -8.15 14.45 3.15
C ALA A 9 -9.30 13.45 2.96
N GLY A 10 -10.39 13.90 2.34
CA GLY A 10 -11.55 13.08 2.06
C GLY A 10 -12.43 12.86 3.29
N GLY A 11 -12.63 11.59 3.67
CA GLY A 11 -13.47 11.20 4.79
C GLY A 11 -14.83 10.65 4.36
N PRO A 12 -15.74 10.39 5.33
CA PRO A 12 -17.04 9.78 5.07
C PRO A 12 -17.94 10.66 4.22
N GLY A 13 -18.96 10.04 3.63
CA GLY A 13 -19.94 10.70 2.79
C GLY A 13 -19.54 10.75 1.31
N LYS A 14 -20.45 11.27 0.51
CA LYS A 14 -20.25 11.43 -0.94
C LYS A 14 -19.43 12.67 -1.28
N PRO A 15 -18.74 12.71 -2.43
CA PRO A 15 -18.16 13.92 -2.96
C PRO A 15 -19.24 14.98 -3.22
N GLU A 16 -18.89 16.25 -3.13
CA GLU A 16 -19.79 17.35 -3.44
C GLU A 16 -20.29 17.26 -4.90
N GLY A 17 -21.58 17.52 -5.12
CA GLY A 17 -22.22 17.43 -6.43
C GLY A 17 -22.63 16.01 -6.88
N PHE A 18 -22.44 14.99 -6.05
CA PHE A 18 -22.79 13.60 -6.36
C PHE A 18 -23.85 13.04 -5.40
N ASP A 19 -25.09 13.43 -5.58
CA ASP A 19 -26.20 13.00 -4.73
C ASP A 19 -26.63 11.55 -4.98
N LYS A 20 -26.39 11.04 -6.19
CA LYS A 20 -26.77 9.68 -6.61
C LYS A 20 -25.52 8.85 -6.94
N GLY A 21 -25.67 7.50 -6.84
CA GLY A 21 -24.61 6.54 -7.15
C GLY A 21 -23.70 6.22 -5.96
N TYR A 22 -22.72 5.35 -6.20
CA TYR A 22 -21.80 4.77 -5.19
C TYR A 22 -20.43 5.47 -5.23
N PHE A 23 -20.45 6.81 -5.22
CA PHE A 23 -19.22 7.59 -5.20
C PHE A 23 -18.69 7.75 -3.78
N VAL A 24 -17.38 7.59 -3.62
CA VAL A 24 -16.66 7.82 -2.36
C VAL A 24 -15.57 8.86 -2.58
N LYS A 25 -15.27 9.63 -1.55
CA LYS A 25 -14.19 10.62 -1.60
C LYS A 25 -12.83 9.92 -1.60
N PRO A 26 -11.88 10.33 -2.44
CA PRO A 26 -10.49 9.96 -2.23
C PRO A 26 -10.06 10.37 -0.81
N THR A 27 -9.57 9.43 -0.03
CA THR A 27 -9.35 9.62 1.40
C THR A 27 -7.92 9.28 1.77
N VAL A 28 -7.29 10.12 2.58
CA VAL A 28 -5.92 9.94 3.05
C VAL A 28 -5.90 9.95 4.57
N PHE A 29 -5.32 8.89 5.15
CA PHE A 29 -5.01 8.79 6.57
C PHE A 29 -3.50 8.84 6.79
N ALA A 30 -3.07 9.68 7.74
CA ALA A 30 -1.71 9.73 8.23
C ALA A 30 -1.62 9.14 9.65
N ASP A 31 -0.38 8.99 10.12
CA ASP A 31 -0.05 8.43 11.43
C ASP A 31 -0.65 7.01 11.63
N VAL A 32 -0.77 6.27 10.53
CA VAL A 32 -1.22 4.88 10.55
C VAL A 32 -0.09 3.97 11.02
N ASN A 33 -0.42 2.88 11.71
CA ASN A 33 0.51 1.81 12.04
C ASN A 33 -0.12 0.43 11.79
N ASN A 34 0.71 -0.61 11.75
CA ASN A 34 0.27 -1.96 11.39
C ASN A 34 -0.67 -2.65 12.41
N ASN A 35 -0.94 -2.04 13.55
CA ASN A 35 -1.94 -2.56 14.51
C ASN A 35 -3.36 -2.07 14.21
N MET A 36 -3.51 -1.09 13.33
CA MET A 36 -4.80 -0.53 12.94
C MET A 36 -5.48 -1.40 11.88
N GLU A 37 -6.79 -1.53 11.95
CA GLU A 37 -7.60 -2.29 11.01
C GLU A 37 -7.41 -1.79 9.57
N ILE A 38 -7.33 -0.48 9.38
CA ILE A 38 -7.12 0.15 8.07
C ILE A 38 -5.80 -0.26 7.40
N ALA A 39 -4.79 -0.66 8.19
CA ALA A 39 -3.51 -1.15 7.68
C ALA A 39 -3.54 -2.65 7.34
N ARG A 40 -4.46 -3.41 7.94
CA ARG A 40 -4.56 -4.86 7.81
C ARG A 40 -5.59 -5.32 6.80
N THR A 41 -6.59 -4.49 6.52
CA THR A 41 -7.71 -4.83 5.65
C THR A 41 -7.51 -4.23 4.25
N GLU A 42 -7.70 -5.04 3.23
CA GLU A 42 -7.73 -4.57 1.85
C GLU A 42 -9.05 -3.83 1.59
N ILE A 43 -9.02 -2.50 1.53
CA ILE A 43 -10.21 -1.66 1.39
C ILE A 43 -10.78 -1.71 -0.03
N PHE A 44 -9.92 -1.92 -1.03
CA PHE A 44 -10.28 -1.99 -2.44
C PHE A 44 -11.01 -0.72 -2.95
N GLY A 45 -10.54 0.46 -2.51
CA GLY A 45 -11.12 1.75 -2.84
C GLY A 45 -10.09 2.88 -2.79
N PRO A 46 -10.49 4.13 -3.05
CA PRO A 46 -9.59 5.26 -3.14
C PRO A 46 -9.16 5.76 -1.74
N VAL A 47 -8.53 4.89 -0.97
CA VAL A 47 -8.06 5.17 0.39
C VAL A 47 -6.57 4.90 0.48
N LEU A 48 -5.82 5.90 0.95
CA LEU A 48 -4.39 5.82 1.17
C LEU A 48 -4.09 5.91 2.66
N SER A 49 -3.32 4.93 3.16
CA SER A 49 -2.78 4.92 4.52
C SER A 49 -1.29 5.24 4.49
N VAL A 50 -0.88 6.26 5.22
CA VAL A 50 0.51 6.73 5.29
C VAL A 50 1.08 6.38 6.66
N MET A 51 2.17 5.62 6.65
CA MET A 51 2.90 5.19 7.85
C MET A 51 4.28 5.85 7.88
N PRO A 52 4.62 6.60 8.92
CA PRO A 52 5.97 7.11 9.09
C PRO A 52 6.95 6.00 9.48
N PHE A 53 8.21 6.19 9.16
CA PHE A 53 9.31 5.33 9.59
C PHE A 53 10.57 6.16 9.83
N GLU A 54 11.45 5.68 10.71
CA GLU A 54 12.71 6.35 11.08
C GLU A 54 13.91 5.75 10.30
N THR A 55 13.89 4.45 10.06
CA THR A 55 14.99 3.73 9.42
C THR A 55 14.55 2.89 8.23
N GLU A 56 15.50 2.57 7.34
CA GLU A 56 15.25 1.67 6.20
C GLU A 56 14.78 0.29 6.66
N GLU A 57 15.37 -0.23 7.73
CA GLU A 57 15.01 -1.52 8.32
C GLU A 57 13.58 -1.53 8.82
N GLU A 58 13.16 -0.45 9.46
CA GLU A 58 11.79 -0.28 9.92
C GLU A 58 10.80 -0.21 8.75
N ALA A 59 11.12 0.55 7.70
CA ALA A 59 10.30 0.64 6.50
C ALA A 59 10.08 -0.75 5.87
N ILE A 60 11.14 -1.55 5.75
CA ILE A 60 11.08 -2.91 5.22
C ILE A 60 10.22 -3.82 6.12
N LYS A 61 10.37 -3.70 7.44
CA LYS A 61 9.59 -4.45 8.41
C LYS A 61 8.10 -4.11 8.28
N ILE A 62 7.76 -2.84 8.24
CA ILE A 62 6.38 -2.36 8.05
C ILE A 62 5.80 -2.90 6.74
N ALA A 63 6.53 -2.78 5.63
CA ALA A 63 6.08 -3.23 4.32
C ALA A 63 5.86 -4.74 4.24
N ASN A 64 6.64 -5.53 4.97
CA ASN A 64 6.53 -6.99 4.99
C ASN A 64 5.53 -7.53 6.02
N ASP A 65 5.09 -6.71 6.97
CA ASP A 65 4.16 -7.09 8.02
C ASP A 65 2.70 -7.02 7.53
N THR A 66 2.40 -7.83 6.53
CA THR A 66 1.08 -7.95 5.91
C THR A 66 0.89 -9.36 5.36
N PRO A 67 -0.35 -9.92 5.31
CA PRO A 67 -0.63 -11.17 4.62
C PRO A 67 -0.59 -11.02 3.09
N TYR A 68 -0.67 -9.80 2.57
CA TYR A 68 -0.64 -9.50 1.14
C TYR A 68 0.80 -9.44 0.61
N GLY A 69 0.98 -9.53 -0.69
CA GLY A 69 2.32 -9.52 -1.28
C GLY A 69 2.32 -9.48 -2.81
N LEU A 70 1.39 -8.75 -3.41
CA LEU A 70 1.32 -8.62 -4.86
C LEU A 70 2.45 -7.75 -5.39
N THR A 71 2.49 -6.49 -4.99
CA THR A 71 3.43 -5.51 -5.52
C THR A 71 3.88 -4.54 -4.42
N ASN A 72 5.18 -4.23 -4.44
CA ASN A 72 5.75 -3.11 -3.69
C ASN A 72 6.28 -2.05 -4.66
N TYR A 73 6.32 -0.80 -4.19
CA TYR A 73 6.84 0.34 -4.94
C TYR A 73 7.99 0.98 -4.18
N ILE A 74 9.09 1.30 -4.86
CA ILE A 74 10.23 2.02 -4.31
C ILE A 74 10.43 3.30 -5.10
N GLN A 75 10.52 4.42 -4.42
CA GLN A 75 10.87 5.70 -5.02
C GLN A 75 12.16 6.23 -4.39
N THR A 76 13.25 6.23 -5.15
CA THR A 76 14.54 6.77 -4.74
C THR A 76 15.48 6.92 -5.94
N LEU A 77 16.37 7.89 -5.90
CA LEU A 77 17.44 8.06 -6.87
C LEU A 77 18.68 7.21 -6.58
N ASP A 78 18.77 6.65 -5.38
CA ASP A 78 19.89 5.80 -4.96
C ASP A 78 19.71 4.37 -5.47
N LYS A 79 20.46 4.01 -6.51
CA LYS A 79 20.41 2.69 -7.17
C LYS A 79 20.83 1.53 -6.24
N GLU A 80 21.77 1.77 -5.35
CA GLU A 80 22.22 0.74 -4.40
C GLU A 80 21.16 0.50 -3.31
N LYS A 81 20.47 1.56 -2.87
CA LYS A 81 19.31 1.44 -2.00
C LYS A 81 18.20 0.63 -2.67
N VAL A 82 17.89 0.91 -3.94
CA VAL A 82 16.89 0.13 -4.69
C VAL A 82 17.20 -1.36 -4.64
N LYS A 83 18.42 -1.76 -5.01
CA LYS A 83 18.83 -3.17 -5.03
C LYS A 83 18.74 -3.83 -3.66
N ARG A 84 19.18 -3.11 -2.63
CA ARG A 84 19.21 -3.60 -1.25
C ARG A 84 17.81 -3.78 -0.69
N VAL A 85 16.93 -2.80 -0.87
CA VAL A 85 15.56 -2.80 -0.37
C VAL A 85 14.71 -3.81 -1.15
N ALA A 86 14.77 -3.80 -2.49
CA ALA A 86 13.98 -4.71 -3.33
C ALA A 86 14.18 -6.18 -2.97
N ARG A 87 15.41 -6.59 -2.63
CA ARG A 87 15.71 -7.97 -2.23
C ARG A 87 15.12 -8.38 -0.87
N LYS A 88 14.77 -7.41 -0.05
CA LYS A 88 14.23 -7.64 1.29
C LYS A 88 12.71 -7.53 1.35
N LEU A 89 12.08 -6.97 0.32
CA LEU A 89 10.62 -6.86 0.24
C LEU A 89 10.00 -8.21 -0.16
N ARG A 90 8.97 -8.60 0.58
CA ARG A 90 8.22 -9.84 0.38
C ARG A 90 7.01 -9.59 -0.52
N SER A 91 7.25 -9.51 -1.82
CA SER A 91 6.18 -9.36 -2.82
C SER A 91 6.56 -10.05 -4.13
N GLY A 92 5.56 -10.33 -4.95
CA GLY A 92 5.72 -10.92 -6.28
C GLY A 92 6.39 -9.98 -7.28
N MET A 93 6.22 -8.68 -7.08
CA MET A 93 6.84 -7.64 -7.91
C MET A 93 7.32 -6.47 -7.06
N VAL A 94 8.37 -5.81 -7.54
CA VAL A 94 8.82 -4.52 -7.02
C VAL A 94 8.98 -3.56 -8.19
N ASP A 95 8.19 -2.51 -8.20
CA ASP A 95 8.32 -1.40 -9.16
C ASP A 95 9.20 -0.29 -8.60
N VAL A 96 10.00 0.30 -9.45
CA VAL A 96 10.94 1.35 -9.06
C VAL A 96 10.67 2.62 -9.84
N ASN A 97 10.40 3.72 -9.14
CA ASN A 97 10.18 5.05 -9.68
C ASN A 97 9.04 5.14 -10.70
N GLY A 98 8.03 4.28 -10.60
CA GLY A 98 6.85 4.33 -11.45
C GLY A 98 7.09 3.87 -12.88
N ALA A 99 7.94 2.87 -13.08
CA ALA A 99 8.21 2.31 -14.41
C ALA A 99 7.02 1.58 -15.07
N GLY A 100 5.83 1.65 -14.43
CA GLY A 100 4.56 1.38 -15.07
C GLY A 100 4.30 -0.08 -15.45
N ILE A 101 4.28 -0.97 -14.49
CA ILE A 101 3.69 -2.30 -14.69
C ILE A 101 2.23 -2.23 -14.26
N ALA A 102 1.31 -2.36 -15.21
CA ALA A 102 -0.09 -2.59 -14.88
C ALA A 102 -0.23 -3.99 -14.26
N ALA A 103 -0.22 -4.06 -12.94
CA ALA A 103 -0.46 -5.30 -12.23
C ALA A 103 -1.94 -5.66 -12.34
N VAL A 104 -2.24 -6.82 -12.93
CA VAL A 104 -3.58 -7.38 -12.90
C VAL A 104 -3.67 -8.27 -11.67
N SER A 105 -4.33 -7.78 -10.63
CA SER A 105 -4.28 -8.35 -9.29
C SER A 105 -4.65 -9.84 -9.20
N TYR A 106 -5.65 -10.29 -9.93
CA TYR A 106 -6.08 -11.69 -9.90
C TYR A 106 -5.12 -12.65 -10.62
N THR A 107 -4.34 -12.19 -11.58
CA THR A 107 -3.33 -13.01 -12.27
C THR A 107 -2.13 -13.30 -11.38
N HIS A 108 -1.79 -12.37 -10.48
CA HIS A 108 -0.62 -12.47 -9.62
C HIS A 108 -0.87 -13.22 -8.30
N LEU A 109 -2.11 -13.37 -7.89
CA LEU A 109 -2.46 -14.15 -6.70
C LEU A 109 -2.26 -15.67 -6.90
N THR A 110 -2.26 -16.14 -8.14
CA THR A 110 -2.11 -17.57 -8.45
C THR A 110 -0.72 -17.94 -8.94
N LEU A 111 -0.06 -17.10 -9.69
CA LEU A 111 1.25 -17.39 -10.29
C LEU A 111 2.39 -17.65 -9.30
N PRO A 112 2.57 -16.89 -8.23
CA PRO A 112 3.61 -17.16 -7.25
C PRO A 112 3.42 -18.50 -6.53
N THR A 113 2.20 -18.92 -6.34
CA THR A 113 1.87 -20.21 -5.71
C THR A 113 2.28 -21.38 -6.60
N ILE A 114 2.20 -21.23 -7.91
CA ILE A 114 2.58 -22.26 -8.89
C ILE A 114 4.11 -22.37 -9.04
N LEU A 115 4.81 -21.24 -8.89
CA LEU A 115 6.26 -21.19 -9.05
C LEU A 115 7.03 -21.64 -7.80
N LEU A 116 6.37 -21.80 -6.67
CA LEU A 116 6.97 -22.25 -5.41
C LEU A 116 6.78 -23.77 -5.18
N VAL A 117 6.18 -24.47 -6.10
CA VAL A 117 6.06 -25.91 -6.16
C VAL A 117 7.06 -26.45 -7.18
#